data_6b9166457eac2a1eac297564d78611b5
#
_entry.id   6b9166457eac2a1eac297564d78611b5
#
_cell.length_a   1.000
_cell.length_b   1.000
_cell.length_c   1.000
_cell.angle_alpha   90.00
_cell.angle_beta   90.00
_cell.angle_gamma   90.00
#
_symmetry.space_group_name_H-M   'P 1'
#
loop_
_entity.id
_entity.type
_entity.pdbx_description
1 polymer ?
#
loop_
_entity_poly.entity_id
_entity_poly.type
_entity_poly.pdbx_seq_one_letter_code
_entity_poly.pdbx_strand_id
1 'polypeptide(L)'
;MINDKPVILQILPRLEQGGVERGTIEVASAILDAGWTPIVVSGGGRLVHELERIGAKHITLPVYSKNYFTMRKNAKLLAQIIKDRHVDIIHARSRAPAWSAKWAAEMAGIPFMTTFHGAYNIGPIKLKKAYNRIMTEGVVTIAVSNFIKKHIIDNYGLDESKIRVIHRGVDIDRFDTAKVSPERMIALAKKWNLPEDRPVIMLPGRLTRWKGQLVLLDALAQMKHKDLRCLFVGSDQGRVSYRKEMDRHAKKLGLESIVQVVDHCSEMDVAYLLSDIVVSASTDPEAFGRVVPEAQAMGRIVVASNHGGATETVRDGETGFLFPSGDSKALAETLDKILDMPAAERDSIAKRAVDSVRSEFSKSKMCDKTLAVYREILQH
;
A
#
# COMPACT_ATOMS: atom_id res chain seq x y z
N MET A 1 30.11 1.10 -22.02
CA MET A 1 30.28 -0.08 -21.14
C MET A 1 29.20 0.02 -20.08
N ILE A 2 28.32 -0.97 -19.96
CA ILE A 2 27.32 -1.02 -18.87
C ILE A 2 28.13 -1.19 -17.58
N ASN A 3 27.90 -0.34 -16.60
CA ASN A 3 28.50 -0.46 -15.28
C ASN A 3 28.08 -1.80 -14.68
N ASP A 4 29.02 -2.68 -14.34
CA ASP A 4 28.73 -4.00 -13.77
C ASP A 4 27.99 -3.91 -12.44
N LYS A 5 27.99 -2.74 -11.78
CA LYS A 5 27.32 -2.46 -10.51
C LYS A 5 26.55 -1.14 -10.57
N PRO A 6 25.40 -1.11 -11.25
CA PRO A 6 24.62 0.13 -11.37
C PRO A 6 24.28 0.77 -10.03
N VAL A 7 24.27 2.09 -10.02
CA VAL A 7 23.89 2.92 -8.86
C VAL A 7 22.50 3.47 -9.09
N ILE A 8 21.54 3.04 -8.27
CA ILE A 8 20.13 3.45 -8.38
C ILE A 8 19.78 4.41 -7.25
N LEU A 9 19.38 5.63 -7.58
CA LEU A 9 18.91 6.62 -6.62
C LEU A 9 17.39 6.63 -6.58
N GLN A 10 16.81 6.17 -5.48
CA GLN A 10 15.38 6.30 -5.20
C GLN A 10 15.11 7.58 -4.40
N ILE A 11 14.03 8.30 -4.74
CA ILE A 11 13.68 9.55 -4.05
C ILE A 11 12.20 9.57 -3.65
N LEU A 12 11.94 9.88 -2.36
CA LEU A 12 10.59 9.97 -1.78
C LEU A 12 10.52 11.10 -0.75
N PRO A 13 9.31 11.55 -0.34
CA PRO A 13 9.20 12.70 0.57
C PRO A 13 9.85 12.46 1.93
N ARG A 14 9.51 11.36 2.60
CA ARG A 14 9.98 10.96 3.93
C ARG A 14 9.98 9.44 4.04
N LEU A 15 10.73 8.90 5.01
CA LEU A 15 10.77 7.49 5.38
C LEU A 15 10.07 7.26 6.73
N GLU A 16 8.78 7.67 6.84
CA GLU A 16 8.03 7.52 8.09
C GLU A 16 7.34 6.16 8.20
N GLN A 17 6.14 6.03 7.63
CA GLN A 17 5.34 4.81 7.64
C GLN A 17 4.33 4.83 6.49
N GLY A 18 4.29 3.78 5.72
CA GLY A 18 3.35 3.65 4.62
C GLY A 18 3.82 2.68 3.55
N GLY A 19 2.96 2.47 2.57
CA GLY A 19 3.26 1.54 1.48
C GLY A 19 4.39 2.01 0.57
N VAL A 20 4.53 3.31 0.32
CA VAL A 20 5.60 3.86 -0.53
C VAL A 20 6.95 3.67 0.14
N GLU A 21 7.05 4.00 1.42
CA GLU A 21 8.24 3.92 2.24
C GLU A 21 8.72 2.47 2.36
N ARG A 22 7.81 1.55 2.69
CA ARG A 22 8.11 0.12 2.78
C ARG A 22 8.61 -0.42 1.44
N GLY A 23 7.92 -0.15 0.34
CA GLY A 23 8.36 -0.60 -0.98
C GLY A 23 9.65 0.06 -1.47
N THR A 24 10.05 1.22 -0.93
CA THR A 24 11.37 1.81 -1.21
C THR A 24 12.48 0.97 -0.56
N ILE A 25 12.27 0.54 0.69
CA ILE A 25 13.22 -0.34 1.40
C ILE A 25 13.30 -1.72 0.75
N GLU A 26 12.14 -2.30 0.40
CA GLU A 26 12.05 -3.60 -0.28
C GLU A 26 12.84 -3.59 -1.60
N VAL A 27 12.66 -2.55 -2.41
CA VAL A 27 13.40 -2.39 -3.67
C VAL A 27 14.88 -2.09 -3.43
N ALA A 28 15.24 -1.31 -2.38
CA ALA A 28 16.64 -1.08 -2.03
C ALA A 28 17.36 -2.37 -1.61
N SER A 29 16.68 -3.25 -0.85
CA SER A 29 17.20 -4.59 -0.53
C SER A 29 17.45 -5.39 -1.81
N ALA A 30 16.48 -5.45 -2.71
CA ALA A 30 16.62 -6.21 -3.95
C ALA A 30 17.74 -5.66 -4.87
N ILE A 31 17.99 -4.35 -4.85
CA ILE A 31 19.12 -3.73 -5.55
C ILE A 31 20.44 -4.22 -4.97
N LEU A 32 20.57 -4.33 -3.63
CA LEU A 32 21.74 -4.88 -2.95
C LEU A 32 21.93 -6.36 -3.28
N ASP A 33 20.85 -7.15 -3.21
CA ASP A 33 20.88 -8.59 -3.51
C ASP A 33 21.31 -8.88 -4.96
N ALA A 34 21.03 -7.94 -5.88
CA ALA A 34 21.49 -7.97 -7.26
C ALA A 34 22.97 -7.54 -7.42
N GLY A 35 23.68 -7.19 -6.33
CA GLY A 35 25.06 -6.70 -6.35
C GLY A 35 25.19 -5.22 -6.79
N TRP A 36 24.08 -4.48 -6.84
CA TRP A 36 24.02 -3.07 -7.25
C TRP A 36 24.04 -2.13 -6.04
N THR A 37 24.15 -0.83 -6.27
CA THR A 37 24.23 0.16 -5.19
C THR A 37 22.93 0.97 -5.07
N PRO A 38 22.13 0.82 -4.00
CA PRO A 38 20.98 1.68 -3.73
C PRO A 38 21.39 2.93 -2.96
N ILE A 39 20.91 4.07 -3.42
CA ILE A 39 20.92 5.34 -2.69
C ILE A 39 19.46 5.77 -2.50
N VAL A 40 19.09 6.19 -1.29
CA VAL A 40 17.75 6.71 -1.03
C VAL A 40 17.84 8.14 -0.51
N VAL A 41 17.12 9.05 -1.17
CA VAL A 41 17.04 10.46 -0.79
C VAL A 41 15.65 10.75 -0.24
N SER A 42 15.57 11.30 0.96
CA SER A 42 14.30 11.70 1.59
C SER A 42 14.50 12.81 2.63
N GLY A 43 13.41 13.33 3.17
CA GLY A 43 13.44 14.26 4.32
C GLY A 43 13.65 13.58 5.67
N GLY A 44 14.21 12.35 5.70
CA GLY A 44 14.37 11.55 6.92
C GLY A 44 13.09 10.84 7.33
N GLY A 45 13.11 10.27 8.54
CA GLY A 45 12.00 9.54 9.15
C GLY A 45 12.46 8.30 9.89
N ARG A 46 11.57 7.68 10.66
CA ARG A 46 11.89 6.54 11.55
C ARG A 46 12.34 5.27 10.83
N LEU A 47 12.03 5.12 9.55
CA LEU A 47 12.47 3.98 8.76
C LEU A 47 13.87 4.12 8.17
N VAL A 48 14.57 5.24 8.41
CA VAL A 48 15.96 5.44 7.95
C VAL A 48 16.88 4.37 8.55
N HIS A 49 16.76 4.08 9.85
CA HIS A 49 17.57 3.05 10.49
C HIS A 49 17.38 1.65 9.90
N GLU A 50 16.15 1.32 9.48
CA GLU A 50 15.88 0.04 8.81
C GLU A 50 16.55 -0.01 7.43
N LEU A 51 16.49 1.09 6.68
CA LEU A 51 17.14 1.21 5.38
C LEU A 51 18.67 1.09 5.50
N GLU A 52 19.28 1.77 6.49
CA GLU A 52 20.72 1.71 6.71
C GLU A 52 21.18 0.33 7.21
N ARG A 53 20.36 -0.34 8.01
CA ARG A 53 20.66 -1.70 8.50
C ARG A 53 20.76 -2.73 7.38
N ILE A 54 20.00 -2.59 6.31
CA ILE A 54 20.14 -3.46 5.13
C ILE A 54 21.38 -3.11 4.28
N GLY A 55 22.12 -2.04 4.58
CA GLY A 55 23.31 -1.61 3.84
C GLY A 55 23.05 -0.56 2.77
N ALA A 56 21.83 -0.05 2.63
CA ALA A 56 21.51 1.02 1.69
C ALA A 56 21.92 2.39 2.25
N LYS A 57 22.39 3.29 1.37
CA LYS A 57 22.80 4.63 1.77
C LYS A 57 21.61 5.59 1.81
N HIS A 58 21.43 6.31 2.91
CA HIS A 58 20.46 7.41 3.02
C HIS A 58 21.12 8.77 2.90
N ILE A 59 20.44 9.71 2.22
CA ILE A 59 20.83 11.13 2.15
C ILE A 59 19.61 11.98 2.50
N THR A 60 19.75 12.82 3.52
CA THR A 60 18.67 13.70 3.96
C THR A 60 18.66 15.00 3.17
N LEU A 61 17.56 15.24 2.42
CA LEU A 61 17.25 16.50 1.74
C LEU A 61 15.76 16.83 1.91
N PRO A 62 15.37 18.13 1.96
CA PRO A 62 13.97 18.55 2.11
C PRO A 62 13.18 18.41 0.79
N VAL A 63 13.22 17.21 0.18
CA VAL A 63 12.60 16.89 -1.12
C VAL A 63 11.07 16.79 -1.06
N TYR A 64 10.48 16.79 0.15
CA TYR A 64 9.05 16.91 0.37
C TYR A 64 8.50 18.32 0.11
N SER A 65 9.39 19.33 0.03
CA SER A 65 8.98 20.73 -0.17
C SER A 65 8.32 20.93 -1.53
N LYS A 66 7.26 21.77 -1.52
CA LYS A 66 6.58 22.25 -2.73
C LYS A 66 6.97 23.69 -3.08
N ASN A 67 7.87 24.31 -2.31
CA ASN A 67 8.39 25.64 -2.60
C ASN A 67 9.33 25.56 -3.80
N TYR A 68 9.08 26.36 -4.83
CA TYR A 68 9.83 26.35 -6.09
C TYR A 68 11.33 26.54 -5.89
N PHE A 69 11.75 27.50 -5.07
CA PHE A 69 13.17 27.77 -4.82
C PHE A 69 13.86 26.62 -4.10
N THR A 70 13.18 26.01 -3.12
CA THR A 70 13.69 24.81 -2.44
C THR A 70 13.80 23.64 -3.41
N MET A 71 12.82 23.44 -4.29
CA MET A 71 12.86 22.38 -5.30
C MET A 71 14.01 22.58 -6.28
N ARG A 72 14.27 23.83 -6.73
CA ARG A 72 15.42 24.16 -7.61
C ARG A 72 16.77 23.99 -6.90
N LYS A 73 16.86 24.36 -5.62
CA LYS A 73 18.04 24.09 -4.79
C LYS A 73 18.30 22.58 -4.65
N ASN A 74 17.25 21.81 -4.33
CA ASN A 74 17.34 20.36 -4.24
C ASN A 74 17.80 19.74 -5.57
N ALA A 75 17.31 20.23 -6.71
CA ALA A 75 17.74 19.74 -8.03
C ALA A 75 19.25 19.91 -8.26
N LYS A 76 19.83 21.06 -7.89
CA LYS A 76 21.28 21.28 -7.99
C LYS A 76 22.08 20.33 -7.08
N LEU A 77 21.62 20.15 -5.83
CA LEU A 77 22.26 19.22 -4.88
C LEU A 77 22.15 17.76 -5.36
N LEU A 78 21.00 17.37 -5.90
CA LEU A 78 20.81 16.03 -6.48
C LEU A 78 21.72 15.82 -7.70
N ALA A 79 21.85 16.80 -8.59
CA ALA A 79 22.76 16.72 -9.74
C ALA A 79 24.22 16.53 -9.29
N GLN A 80 24.64 17.21 -8.21
CA GLN A 80 25.97 16.99 -7.63
C GLN A 80 26.10 15.57 -7.05
N ILE A 81 25.09 15.08 -6.30
CA ILE A 81 25.07 13.71 -5.75
C ILE A 81 25.15 12.68 -6.89
N ILE A 82 24.41 12.88 -7.98
CA ILE A 82 24.42 12.03 -9.16
C ILE A 82 25.85 11.91 -9.71
N LYS A 83 26.51 13.03 -9.89
CA LYS A 83 27.90 13.10 -10.40
C LYS A 83 28.89 12.43 -9.44
N ASP A 84 28.85 12.79 -8.14
CA ASP A 84 29.81 12.31 -7.14
C ASP A 84 29.67 10.82 -6.82
N ARG A 85 28.48 10.27 -7.05
CA ARG A 85 28.14 8.87 -6.75
C ARG A 85 27.97 8.01 -8.00
N HIS A 86 28.20 8.56 -9.18
CA HIS A 86 28.04 7.88 -10.46
C HIS A 86 26.66 7.21 -10.58
N VAL A 87 25.58 7.96 -10.27
CA VAL A 87 24.22 7.43 -10.33
C VAL A 87 23.82 7.19 -11.78
N ASP A 88 23.35 5.99 -12.08
CA ASP A 88 22.92 5.59 -13.42
C ASP A 88 21.44 5.85 -13.68
N ILE A 89 20.57 5.74 -12.66
CA ILE A 89 19.12 6.00 -12.76
C ILE A 89 18.64 6.75 -11.52
N ILE A 90 17.78 7.75 -11.73
CA ILE A 90 17.01 8.37 -10.65
C ILE A 90 15.54 7.98 -10.74
N HIS A 91 15.00 7.38 -9.65
CA HIS A 91 13.65 6.85 -9.56
C HIS A 91 12.82 7.62 -8.53
N ALA A 92 11.87 8.44 -9.01
CA ALA A 92 10.98 9.18 -8.13
C ALA A 92 9.72 8.38 -7.76
N ARG A 93 9.43 8.33 -6.45
CA ARG A 93 8.30 7.58 -5.89
C ARG A 93 7.17 8.48 -5.39
N SER A 94 7.24 9.78 -5.64
CA SER A 94 6.19 10.75 -5.28
C SER A 94 6.36 12.06 -6.03
N ARG A 95 5.26 12.82 -6.14
CA ARG A 95 5.15 14.04 -6.95
C ARG A 95 6.12 15.17 -6.57
N ALA A 96 6.20 15.52 -5.27
CA ALA A 96 7.04 16.63 -4.84
C ALA A 96 8.53 16.35 -5.12
N PRO A 97 9.09 15.19 -4.74
CA PRO A 97 10.46 14.83 -5.10
C PRO A 97 10.71 14.71 -6.60
N ALA A 98 9.70 14.27 -7.38
CA ALA A 98 9.84 14.05 -8.82
C ALA A 98 10.24 15.32 -9.58
N TRP A 99 9.77 16.50 -9.17
CA TRP A 99 10.17 17.77 -9.79
C TRP A 99 11.68 18.02 -9.66
N SER A 100 12.21 17.90 -8.44
CA SER A 100 13.64 18.07 -8.21
C SER A 100 14.46 16.98 -8.90
N ALA A 101 13.97 15.75 -8.89
CA ALA A 101 14.62 14.59 -9.51
C ALA A 101 14.73 14.74 -11.03
N LYS A 102 13.64 15.14 -11.71
CA LYS A 102 13.64 15.37 -13.16
C LYS A 102 14.67 16.43 -13.55
N TRP A 103 14.63 17.60 -12.89
CA TRP A 103 15.60 18.66 -13.19
C TRP A 103 17.05 18.23 -12.91
N ALA A 104 17.30 17.43 -11.89
CA ALA A 104 18.61 16.89 -11.60
C ALA A 104 19.08 15.91 -12.68
N ALA A 105 18.19 15.02 -13.12
CA ALA A 105 18.46 14.06 -14.19
C ALA A 105 18.80 14.76 -15.50
N GLU A 106 18.04 15.81 -15.87
CA GLU A 106 18.29 16.63 -17.05
C GLU A 106 19.68 17.34 -16.97
N MET A 107 20.05 17.87 -15.80
CA MET A 107 21.37 18.51 -15.58
C MET A 107 22.52 17.51 -15.64
N ALA A 108 22.28 16.26 -15.22
CA ALA A 108 23.31 15.22 -15.16
C ALA A 108 23.35 14.31 -16.41
N GLY A 109 22.35 14.39 -17.29
CA GLY A 109 22.24 13.56 -18.48
C GLY A 109 21.96 12.09 -18.20
N ILE A 110 21.21 11.78 -17.13
CA ILE A 110 20.85 10.39 -16.76
C ILE A 110 19.34 10.14 -16.89
N PRO A 111 18.91 8.86 -17.04
CA PRO A 111 17.51 8.49 -17.06
C PRO A 111 16.77 8.86 -15.76
N PHE A 112 15.56 9.42 -15.94
CA PHE A 112 14.58 9.67 -14.88
C PHE A 112 13.38 8.76 -15.06
N MET A 113 12.94 8.07 -14.00
CA MET A 113 11.74 7.25 -13.99
C MET A 113 10.87 7.50 -12.77
N THR A 114 9.63 7.00 -12.81
CA THR A 114 8.65 7.22 -11.74
C THR A 114 7.88 5.96 -11.38
N THR A 115 7.36 5.89 -10.14
CA THR A 115 6.29 4.96 -9.78
C THR A 115 5.05 5.73 -9.32
N PHE A 116 3.94 5.44 -9.94
CA PHE A 116 2.63 6.04 -9.68
C PHE A 116 1.89 5.24 -8.60
N HIS A 117 1.94 5.71 -7.35
CA HIS A 117 1.45 4.98 -6.18
C HIS A 117 -0.01 5.27 -5.78
N GLY A 118 -0.71 6.12 -6.50
CA GLY A 118 -2.09 6.51 -6.14
C GLY A 118 -2.85 7.12 -7.30
N ALA A 119 -4.17 7.00 -7.31
CA ALA A 119 -5.05 7.78 -8.19
C ALA A 119 -5.05 9.24 -7.70
N TYR A 120 -4.13 10.02 -8.21
CA TYR A 120 -4.02 11.42 -7.79
C TYR A 120 -5.23 12.23 -8.26
N ASN A 121 -5.94 12.79 -7.28
CA ASN A 121 -7.05 13.70 -7.56
C ASN A 121 -6.56 14.86 -8.43
N ILE A 122 -7.14 14.98 -9.63
CA ILE A 122 -6.84 16.05 -10.59
C ILE A 122 -7.56 17.35 -10.26
N GLY A 123 -8.61 17.29 -9.39
CA GLY A 123 -9.41 18.44 -8.99
C GLY A 123 -10.08 19.14 -10.18
N PRO A 124 -10.95 20.12 -9.93
CA PRO A 124 -11.57 20.91 -11.00
C PRO A 124 -10.60 21.89 -11.66
N ILE A 125 -9.45 22.18 -11.01
CA ILE A 125 -8.49 23.17 -11.49
C ILE A 125 -7.35 22.47 -12.23
N LYS A 126 -7.09 22.85 -13.49
CA LYS A 126 -6.02 22.31 -14.36
C LYS A 126 -4.62 22.31 -13.71
N LEU A 127 -4.38 23.18 -12.73
CA LEU A 127 -3.09 23.29 -12.01
C LEU A 127 -2.69 22.00 -11.27
N LYS A 128 -3.65 21.30 -10.64
CA LYS A 128 -3.35 20.02 -9.98
C LYS A 128 -2.96 18.94 -10.98
N LYS A 129 -3.62 18.90 -12.13
CA LYS A 129 -3.29 17.97 -13.22
C LYS A 129 -1.89 18.27 -13.75
N ALA A 130 -1.55 19.54 -13.99
CA ALA A 130 -0.23 19.95 -14.43
C ALA A 130 0.86 19.58 -13.39
N TYR A 131 0.62 19.83 -12.11
CA TYR A 131 1.54 19.43 -11.04
C TYR A 131 1.75 17.92 -10.96
N ASN A 132 0.68 17.12 -11.11
CA ASN A 132 0.75 15.67 -11.05
C ASN A 132 1.46 15.07 -12.29
N ARG A 133 1.41 15.76 -13.45
CA ARG A 133 1.97 15.30 -14.72
C ARG A 133 3.44 14.93 -14.64
N ILE A 134 4.19 15.54 -13.72
CA ILE A 134 5.59 15.19 -13.47
C ILE A 134 5.83 13.69 -13.31
N MET A 135 4.84 12.96 -12.78
CA MET A 135 4.92 11.51 -12.60
C MET A 135 4.80 10.70 -13.89
N THR A 136 4.52 11.35 -15.03
CA THR A 136 4.46 10.75 -16.37
C THR A 136 5.58 11.22 -17.30
N GLU A 137 6.52 12.00 -16.77
CA GLU A 137 7.62 12.61 -17.55
C GLU A 137 8.90 11.77 -17.55
N GLY A 138 8.86 10.57 -16.97
CA GLY A 138 9.98 9.64 -16.98
C GLY A 138 10.11 8.86 -18.30
N VAL A 139 11.29 8.29 -18.55
CA VAL A 139 11.51 7.37 -19.68
C VAL A 139 10.59 6.14 -19.57
N VAL A 140 10.35 5.69 -18.32
CA VAL A 140 9.37 4.65 -17.94
C VAL A 140 8.60 5.13 -16.69
N THR A 141 7.32 4.82 -16.66
CA THR A 141 6.43 5.00 -15.51
C THR A 141 5.91 3.64 -15.02
N ILE A 142 6.21 3.28 -13.77
CA ILE A 142 5.61 2.10 -13.15
C ILE A 142 4.23 2.45 -12.62
N ALA A 143 3.21 1.70 -13.02
CA ALA A 143 1.87 1.73 -12.45
C ALA A 143 1.70 0.56 -11.47
N VAL A 144 1.22 0.84 -10.25
CA VAL A 144 1.12 -0.21 -9.20
C VAL A 144 -0.08 -1.15 -9.37
N SER A 145 -0.88 -0.95 -10.40
CA SER A 145 -2.04 -1.78 -10.79
C SER A 145 -2.50 -1.42 -12.21
N ASN A 146 -3.31 -2.28 -12.83
CA ASN A 146 -3.97 -1.96 -14.11
C ASN A 146 -4.96 -0.78 -13.94
N PHE A 147 -5.61 -0.68 -12.78
CA PHE A 147 -6.41 0.49 -12.43
C PHE A 147 -5.60 1.79 -12.52
N ILE A 148 -4.38 1.81 -11.96
CA ILE A 148 -3.50 2.98 -12.06
C ILE A 148 -2.97 3.19 -13.48
N LYS A 149 -2.66 2.13 -14.24
CA LYS A 149 -2.31 2.24 -15.67
C LYS A 149 -3.42 2.94 -16.43
N LYS A 150 -4.67 2.48 -16.26
CA LYS A 150 -5.84 3.11 -16.90
C LYS A 150 -5.99 4.57 -16.47
N HIS A 151 -5.86 4.86 -15.17
CA HIS A 151 -5.90 6.23 -14.63
C HIS A 151 -4.84 7.15 -15.28
N ILE A 152 -3.63 6.64 -15.51
CA ILE A 152 -2.55 7.40 -16.16
C ILE A 152 -2.91 7.69 -17.62
N ILE A 153 -3.35 6.70 -18.37
CA ILE A 153 -3.73 6.86 -19.79
C ILE A 153 -4.89 7.84 -19.93
N ASP A 154 -5.99 7.62 -19.21
CA ASP A 154 -7.21 8.42 -19.31
C ASP A 154 -6.99 9.90 -18.91
N ASN A 155 -6.17 10.13 -17.89
CA ASN A 155 -6.04 11.47 -17.32
C ASN A 155 -4.83 12.26 -17.84
N TYR A 156 -3.76 11.58 -18.26
CA TYR A 156 -2.51 12.25 -18.65
C TYR A 156 -2.11 11.97 -20.09
N GLY A 157 -2.76 11.00 -20.78
CA GLY A 157 -2.47 10.65 -22.16
C GLY A 157 -1.07 10.09 -22.38
N LEU A 158 -0.50 9.42 -21.37
CA LEU A 158 0.80 8.78 -21.51
C LEU A 158 0.68 7.56 -22.44
N ASP A 159 1.64 7.43 -23.34
CA ASP A 159 1.74 6.26 -24.22
C ASP A 159 1.89 4.98 -23.39
N GLU A 160 1.10 3.97 -23.71
CA GLU A 160 1.08 2.69 -23.03
C GLU A 160 2.44 2.00 -23.06
N SER A 161 3.23 2.18 -24.12
CA SER A 161 4.58 1.63 -24.26
C SER A 161 5.55 2.09 -23.18
N LYS A 162 5.30 3.26 -22.56
CA LYS A 162 6.07 3.82 -21.46
C LYS A 162 5.59 3.38 -20.09
N ILE A 163 4.53 2.57 -19.98
CA ILE A 163 3.96 2.14 -18.71
C ILE A 163 4.31 0.67 -18.46
N ARG A 164 4.81 0.38 -17.26
CA ARG A 164 5.01 -1.00 -16.77
C ARG A 164 4.11 -1.23 -15.57
N VAL A 165 3.23 -2.23 -15.63
CA VAL A 165 2.38 -2.61 -14.49
C VAL A 165 3.18 -3.52 -13.58
N ILE A 166 3.46 -3.04 -12.37
CA ILE A 166 4.13 -3.80 -11.33
C ILE A 166 3.31 -3.68 -10.05
N HIS A 167 2.53 -4.73 -9.75
CA HIS A 167 1.74 -4.79 -8.53
C HIS A 167 2.61 -4.66 -7.29
N ARG A 168 2.01 -4.12 -6.22
CA ARG A 168 2.70 -4.07 -4.92
C ARG A 168 2.90 -5.47 -4.38
N GLY A 169 4.05 -5.69 -3.74
CA GLY A 169 4.38 -6.96 -3.12
C GLY A 169 3.92 -7.06 -1.67
N VAL A 170 3.59 -8.28 -1.26
CA VAL A 170 3.42 -8.71 0.12
C VAL A 170 4.70 -9.44 0.57
N ASP A 171 5.15 -9.13 1.75
CA ASP A 171 6.24 -9.87 2.40
C ASP A 171 5.71 -11.20 2.93
N ILE A 172 5.76 -12.23 2.09
CA ILE A 172 5.27 -13.57 2.41
C ILE A 172 6.07 -14.27 3.52
N ASP A 173 7.27 -13.76 3.82
CA ASP A 173 8.05 -14.23 4.96
C ASP A 173 7.55 -13.67 6.29
N ARG A 174 7.05 -12.45 6.26
CA ARG A 174 6.42 -11.80 7.41
C ARG A 174 4.98 -12.27 7.60
N PHE A 175 4.22 -12.33 6.50
CA PHE A 175 2.82 -12.76 6.50
C PHE A 175 2.73 -14.27 6.19
N ASP A 176 3.26 -15.05 7.14
CA ASP A 176 3.28 -16.51 7.13
C ASP A 176 2.69 -17.04 8.44
N THR A 177 1.61 -17.77 8.35
CA THR A 177 0.91 -18.33 9.52
C THR A 177 1.81 -19.22 10.37
N ALA A 178 2.75 -19.94 9.76
CA ALA A 178 3.69 -20.82 10.47
C ALA A 178 4.72 -20.05 11.34
N LYS A 179 4.90 -18.75 11.11
CA LYS A 179 5.85 -17.90 11.84
C LYS A 179 5.21 -17.12 13.00
N VAL A 180 3.90 -17.25 13.19
CA VAL A 180 3.19 -16.62 14.31
C VAL A 180 3.07 -17.62 15.44
N SER A 181 3.71 -17.32 16.59
CA SER A 181 3.64 -18.20 17.74
C SER A 181 2.32 -18.04 18.50
N PRO A 182 1.82 -19.13 19.15
CA PRO A 182 0.63 -19.08 19.99
C PRO A 182 0.70 -18.03 21.09
N GLU A 183 1.90 -17.81 21.67
CA GLU A 183 2.12 -16.83 22.76
C GLU A 183 1.85 -15.41 22.26
N ARG A 184 2.30 -15.07 21.03
CA ARG A 184 2.02 -13.77 20.40
C ARG A 184 0.52 -13.58 20.16
N MET A 185 -0.16 -14.64 19.70
CA MET A 185 -1.62 -14.61 19.50
C MET A 185 -2.36 -14.38 20.82
N ILE A 186 -2.04 -15.14 21.85
CA ILE A 186 -2.64 -15.01 23.18
C ILE A 186 -2.38 -13.61 23.78
N ALA A 187 -1.16 -13.12 23.65
CA ALA A 187 -0.76 -11.79 24.17
C ALA A 187 -1.58 -10.68 23.48
N LEU A 188 -1.72 -10.72 22.16
CA LEU A 188 -2.46 -9.71 21.41
C LEU A 188 -3.96 -9.83 21.63
N ALA A 189 -4.52 -11.07 21.70
CA ALA A 189 -5.93 -11.30 22.00
C ALA A 189 -6.30 -10.76 23.38
N LYS A 190 -5.48 -11.04 24.41
CA LYS A 190 -5.64 -10.47 25.77
C LYS A 190 -5.56 -8.96 25.78
N LYS A 191 -4.55 -8.37 25.10
CA LYS A 191 -4.39 -6.93 24.99
C LYS A 191 -5.61 -6.24 24.38
N TRP A 192 -6.26 -6.89 23.43
CA TRP A 192 -7.45 -6.37 22.75
C TRP A 192 -8.75 -6.83 23.40
N ASN A 193 -8.67 -7.63 24.46
CA ASN A 193 -9.83 -8.21 25.15
C ASN A 193 -10.80 -8.88 24.17
N LEU A 194 -10.25 -9.73 23.29
CA LEU A 194 -11.04 -10.45 22.29
C LEU A 194 -11.79 -11.62 22.93
N PRO A 195 -13.07 -11.82 22.58
CA PRO A 195 -13.80 -13.02 22.99
C PRO A 195 -13.25 -14.26 22.27
N GLU A 196 -13.27 -15.41 22.94
CA GLU A 196 -12.76 -16.68 22.40
C GLU A 196 -13.81 -17.40 21.51
N ASP A 197 -15.09 -17.09 21.71
CA ASP A 197 -16.23 -17.83 21.18
C ASP A 197 -17.02 -17.09 20.09
N ARG A 198 -16.52 -15.94 19.62
CA ARG A 198 -17.23 -15.09 18.65
C ARG A 198 -16.38 -14.79 17.42
N PRO A 199 -17.00 -14.75 16.23
CA PRO A 199 -16.28 -14.33 15.03
C PRO A 199 -15.76 -12.90 15.15
N VAL A 200 -14.54 -12.69 14.63
CA VAL A 200 -13.90 -11.37 14.60
C VAL A 200 -13.87 -10.84 13.16
N ILE A 201 -14.55 -9.73 12.93
CA ILE A 201 -14.49 -8.97 11.67
C ILE A 201 -13.54 -7.82 11.87
N MET A 202 -12.53 -7.65 11.00
CA MET A 202 -11.54 -6.58 11.13
C MET A 202 -11.52 -5.69 9.88
N LEU A 203 -11.52 -4.37 10.07
CA LEU A 203 -11.20 -3.38 9.05
C LEU A 203 -9.90 -2.66 9.41
N PRO A 204 -8.76 -3.08 8.84
CA PRO A 204 -7.49 -2.43 9.07
C PRO A 204 -7.30 -1.24 8.13
N GLY A 205 -6.79 -0.15 8.66
CA GLY A 205 -6.49 1.04 7.88
C GLY A 205 -6.63 2.33 8.68
N ARG A 206 -6.09 3.41 8.13
CA ARG A 206 -6.22 4.74 8.75
C ARG A 206 -7.69 5.10 8.95
N LEU A 207 -8.02 5.72 10.07
CA LEU A 207 -9.37 6.24 10.30
C LEU A 207 -9.60 7.48 9.43
N THR A 208 -10.20 7.25 8.28
CA THR A 208 -10.55 8.29 7.28
C THR A 208 -11.83 7.90 6.56
N ARG A 209 -12.69 8.88 6.21
CA ARG A 209 -14.00 8.61 5.60
C ARG A 209 -13.94 7.65 4.42
N TRP A 210 -12.98 7.87 3.55
CA TRP A 210 -12.84 7.07 2.34
C TRP A 210 -12.42 5.60 2.58
N LYS A 211 -12.00 5.25 3.81
CA LYS A 211 -11.72 3.84 4.19
C LYS A 211 -12.98 3.06 4.58
N GLY A 212 -14.15 3.73 4.64
CA GLY A 212 -15.45 3.08 4.74
C GLY A 212 -15.80 2.50 6.10
N GLN A 213 -15.20 3.01 7.21
CA GLN A 213 -15.58 2.54 8.55
C GLN A 213 -17.07 2.75 8.82
N LEU A 214 -17.67 3.86 8.35
CA LEU A 214 -19.12 4.10 8.50
C LEU A 214 -19.95 3.11 7.69
N VAL A 215 -19.48 2.72 6.49
CA VAL A 215 -20.14 1.69 5.65
C VAL A 215 -20.19 0.35 6.38
N LEU A 216 -19.08 -0.03 7.05
CA LEU A 216 -19.06 -1.26 7.84
C LEU A 216 -19.96 -1.15 9.08
N LEU A 217 -20.02 -0.01 9.77
CA LEU A 217 -20.96 0.19 10.87
C LEU A 217 -22.42 0.02 10.43
N ASP A 218 -22.79 0.63 9.30
CA ASP A 218 -24.13 0.49 8.73
C ASP A 218 -24.41 -0.96 8.30
N ALA A 219 -23.41 -1.70 7.80
CA ALA A 219 -23.55 -3.12 7.46
C ALA A 219 -23.77 -3.96 8.71
N LEU A 220 -22.98 -3.78 9.78
CA LEU A 220 -23.12 -4.50 11.05
C LEU A 220 -24.52 -4.34 11.66
N ALA A 221 -25.12 -3.15 11.54
CA ALA A 221 -26.49 -2.89 12.01
C ALA A 221 -27.54 -3.70 11.20
N GLN A 222 -27.24 -4.02 9.93
CA GLN A 222 -28.14 -4.73 9.01
C GLN A 222 -27.93 -6.26 9.00
N MET A 223 -26.78 -6.75 9.47
CA MET A 223 -26.48 -8.20 9.54
C MET A 223 -27.49 -8.94 10.39
N LYS A 224 -27.71 -10.24 10.07
CA LYS A 224 -28.46 -11.20 10.87
C LYS A 224 -27.65 -11.64 12.10
N HIS A 225 -26.38 -11.94 11.88
CA HIS A 225 -25.45 -12.33 12.94
C HIS A 225 -25.05 -11.11 13.78
N LYS A 226 -25.43 -11.10 15.07
CA LYS A 226 -25.13 -10.02 16.02
C LYS A 226 -24.06 -10.39 17.05
N ASP A 227 -23.85 -11.68 17.25
CA ASP A 227 -22.87 -12.16 18.23
C ASP A 227 -21.48 -12.28 17.58
N LEU A 228 -20.80 -11.16 17.48
CA LEU A 228 -19.48 -11.01 16.86
C LEU A 228 -18.69 -9.86 17.51
N ARG A 229 -17.40 -9.77 17.19
CA ARG A 229 -16.56 -8.60 17.49
C ARG A 229 -16.13 -7.93 16.18
N CYS A 230 -16.23 -6.61 16.11
CA CYS A 230 -15.69 -5.83 14.99
C CYS A 230 -14.53 -4.96 15.46
N LEU A 231 -13.40 -5.07 14.79
CA LEU A 231 -12.18 -4.31 15.06
C LEU A 231 -11.90 -3.30 13.96
N PHE A 232 -11.80 -2.02 14.30
CA PHE A 232 -11.18 -1.01 13.45
C PHE A 232 -9.73 -0.82 13.89
N VAL A 233 -8.77 -1.29 13.09
CA VAL A 233 -7.35 -1.29 13.46
C VAL A 233 -6.59 -0.22 12.67
N GLY A 234 -6.25 0.88 13.32
CA GLY A 234 -5.48 1.96 12.69
C GLY A 234 -5.61 3.31 13.38
N SER A 235 -4.61 4.15 13.18
CA SER A 235 -4.55 5.48 13.78
C SER A 235 -5.44 6.49 13.04
N ASP A 236 -6.02 7.41 13.79
CA ASP A 236 -6.72 8.59 13.26
C ASP A 236 -5.74 9.67 12.74
N GLN A 237 -4.47 9.57 13.08
CA GLN A 237 -3.44 10.55 12.71
C GLN A 237 -3.84 11.99 13.07
N GLY A 238 -4.48 12.18 14.25
CA GLY A 238 -4.97 13.47 14.73
C GLY A 238 -6.32 13.90 14.16
N ARG A 239 -7.03 13.03 13.43
CA ARG A 239 -8.40 13.31 12.92
C ARG A 239 -9.47 13.00 13.96
N VAL A 240 -9.36 13.60 15.12
CA VAL A 240 -10.23 13.36 16.28
C VAL A 240 -11.73 13.55 15.95
N SER A 241 -12.05 14.46 15.05
CA SER A 241 -13.44 14.71 14.64
C SER A 241 -14.07 13.49 13.96
N TYR A 242 -13.34 12.81 13.09
CA TYR A 242 -13.82 11.61 12.42
C TYR A 242 -13.95 10.42 13.40
N ARG A 243 -13.00 10.27 14.32
CA ARG A 243 -13.11 9.27 15.39
C ARG A 243 -14.38 9.46 16.21
N LYS A 244 -14.64 10.69 16.69
CA LYS A 244 -15.87 11.02 17.43
C LYS A 244 -17.14 10.81 16.61
N GLU A 245 -17.08 10.99 15.30
CA GLU A 245 -18.20 10.69 14.40
C GLU A 245 -18.48 9.19 14.35
N MET A 246 -17.45 8.35 14.19
CA MET A 246 -17.57 6.89 14.21
C MET A 246 -18.17 6.42 15.54
N ASP A 247 -17.68 6.92 16.68
CA ASP A 247 -18.17 6.55 18.01
C ASP A 247 -19.66 6.92 18.19
N ARG A 248 -20.05 8.12 17.76
CA ARG A 248 -21.47 8.55 17.80
C ARG A 248 -22.35 7.72 16.88
N HIS A 249 -21.83 7.36 15.69
CA HIS A 249 -22.57 6.54 14.74
C HIS A 249 -22.78 5.12 15.27
N ALA A 250 -21.72 4.50 15.81
CA ALA A 250 -21.79 3.18 16.45
C ALA A 250 -22.81 3.18 17.60
N LYS A 251 -22.80 4.22 18.44
CA LYS A 251 -23.77 4.39 19.54
C LYS A 251 -25.21 4.51 19.02
N LYS A 252 -25.44 5.33 17.98
CA LYS A 252 -26.78 5.47 17.36
C LYS A 252 -27.32 4.15 16.83
N LEU A 253 -26.44 3.25 16.37
CA LEU A 253 -26.79 1.93 15.84
C LEU A 253 -26.84 0.83 16.92
N GLY A 254 -26.53 1.13 18.19
CA GLY A 254 -26.50 0.14 19.27
C GLY A 254 -25.34 -0.86 19.17
N LEU A 255 -24.23 -0.48 18.54
CA LEU A 255 -23.08 -1.36 18.25
C LEU A 255 -21.92 -1.22 19.25
N GLU A 256 -22.09 -0.46 20.35
CA GLU A 256 -21.03 -0.15 21.31
C GLU A 256 -20.38 -1.39 21.94
N SER A 257 -21.17 -2.47 22.15
CA SER A 257 -20.67 -3.74 22.69
C SER A 257 -19.94 -4.60 21.67
N ILE A 258 -20.14 -4.36 20.37
CA ILE A 258 -19.60 -5.16 19.27
C ILE A 258 -18.32 -4.52 18.72
N VAL A 259 -18.30 -3.19 18.62
CA VAL A 259 -17.26 -2.43 17.93
C VAL A 259 -16.15 -2.02 18.88
N GLN A 260 -14.92 -2.21 18.44
CA GLN A 260 -13.73 -1.73 19.13
C GLN A 260 -12.80 -1.05 18.15
N VAL A 261 -12.29 0.11 18.52
CA VAL A 261 -11.23 0.79 17.75
C VAL A 261 -9.90 0.57 18.44
N VAL A 262 -8.98 -0.03 17.71
CA VAL A 262 -7.60 -0.26 18.11
C VAL A 262 -6.71 0.70 17.34
N ASP A 263 -5.86 1.42 18.05
CA ASP A 263 -4.89 2.32 17.43
C ASP A 263 -3.84 1.53 16.62
N HIS A 264 -2.71 2.12 16.35
CA HIS A 264 -1.66 1.50 15.56
C HIS A 264 -1.24 0.12 16.09
N CYS A 265 -1.30 -0.89 15.23
CA CYS A 265 -0.76 -2.22 15.48
C CYS A 265 0.49 -2.47 14.61
N SER A 266 1.60 -2.86 15.24
CA SER A 266 2.83 -3.26 14.55
C SER A 266 2.83 -4.74 14.15
N GLU A 267 2.03 -5.56 14.86
CA GLU A 267 1.90 -7.02 14.69
C GLU A 267 0.69 -7.36 13.81
N MET A 268 0.66 -6.82 12.59
CA MET A 268 -0.45 -7.05 11.67
C MET A 268 -0.56 -8.52 11.22
N ASP A 269 0.53 -9.26 11.21
CA ASP A 269 0.56 -10.71 11.00
C ASP A 269 -0.31 -11.45 12.03
N VAL A 270 -0.12 -11.13 13.31
CA VAL A 270 -0.94 -11.67 14.41
C VAL A 270 -2.37 -11.16 14.35
N ALA A 271 -2.57 -9.86 14.07
CA ALA A 271 -3.89 -9.25 13.99
C ALA A 271 -4.77 -9.91 12.91
N TYR A 272 -4.19 -10.20 11.75
CA TYR A 272 -4.90 -10.95 10.71
C TYR A 272 -5.30 -12.35 11.19
N LEU A 273 -4.42 -13.09 11.87
CA LEU A 273 -4.74 -14.42 12.38
C LEU A 273 -5.85 -14.44 13.44
N LEU A 274 -5.98 -13.35 14.20
CA LEU A 274 -7.04 -13.18 15.20
C LEU A 274 -8.39 -12.76 14.59
N SER A 275 -8.45 -12.54 13.28
CA SER A 275 -9.70 -12.20 12.59
C SER A 275 -10.17 -13.34 11.68
N ASP A 276 -11.48 -13.53 11.59
CA ASP A 276 -12.11 -14.49 10.68
C ASP A 276 -12.34 -13.89 9.31
N ILE A 277 -12.77 -12.61 9.28
CA ILE A 277 -13.05 -11.87 8.06
C ILE A 277 -12.32 -10.51 8.11
N VAL A 278 -11.63 -10.19 7.02
CA VAL A 278 -10.99 -8.88 6.85
C VAL A 278 -11.73 -8.07 5.80
N VAL A 279 -12.16 -6.87 6.18
CA VAL A 279 -12.96 -5.98 5.32
C VAL A 279 -12.10 -4.81 4.82
N SER A 280 -12.17 -4.54 3.53
CA SER A 280 -11.64 -3.34 2.89
C SER A 280 -12.79 -2.59 2.21
N ALA A 281 -13.48 -1.74 2.99
CA ALA A 281 -14.71 -1.04 2.56
C ALA A 281 -14.45 0.36 1.97
N SER A 282 -13.28 0.57 1.36
CA SER A 282 -12.90 1.87 0.80
C SER A 282 -13.95 2.40 -0.17
N THR A 283 -14.40 3.66 0.02
CA THR A 283 -15.37 4.34 -0.85
C THR A 283 -14.70 5.05 -2.04
N ASP A 284 -13.42 5.39 -1.90
CA ASP A 284 -12.58 5.85 -3.00
C ASP A 284 -11.69 4.69 -3.48
N PRO A 285 -11.44 4.55 -4.79
CA PRO A 285 -10.64 3.43 -5.31
C PRO A 285 -9.20 3.49 -4.80
N GLU A 286 -8.78 2.40 -4.18
CA GLU A 286 -7.38 2.23 -3.79
C GLU A 286 -6.50 1.93 -5.00
N ALA A 287 -5.27 2.45 -4.99
CA ALA A 287 -4.34 2.18 -6.07
C ALA A 287 -3.98 0.69 -6.17
N PHE A 288 -3.86 0.01 -5.04
CA PHE A 288 -3.61 -1.42 -4.94
C PHE A 288 -4.32 -2.04 -3.72
N GLY A 289 -4.23 -1.42 -2.52
CA GLY A 289 -4.88 -1.91 -1.32
C GLY A 289 -4.14 -3.08 -0.66
N ARG A 290 -2.96 -2.84 -0.09
CA ARG A 290 -2.09 -3.87 0.51
C ARG A 290 -2.76 -4.72 1.60
N VAL A 291 -3.75 -4.17 2.30
CA VAL A 291 -4.52 -4.88 3.35
C VAL A 291 -5.12 -6.18 2.82
N VAL A 292 -5.65 -6.15 1.60
CA VAL A 292 -6.30 -7.30 0.97
C VAL A 292 -5.31 -8.46 0.78
N PRO A 293 -4.23 -8.32 0.01
CA PRO A 293 -3.30 -9.43 -0.19
C PRO A 293 -2.49 -9.78 1.07
N GLU A 294 -2.30 -8.86 2.03
CA GLU A 294 -1.69 -9.20 3.33
C GLU A 294 -2.59 -10.14 4.14
N ALA A 295 -3.91 -9.86 4.20
CA ALA A 295 -4.88 -10.72 4.86
C ALA A 295 -5.04 -12.07 4.15
N GLN A 296 -5.06 -12.07 2.83
CA GLN A 296 -5.09 -13.29 2.01
C GLN A 296 -3.86 -14.17 2.25
N ALA A 297 -2.65 -13.58 2.35
CA ALA A 297 -1.42 -14.31 2.68
C ALA A 297 -1.49 -15.02 4.03
N MET A 298 -2.23 -14.43 4.99
CA MET A 298 -2.50 -15.01 6.32
C MET A 298 -3.74 -15.95 6.32
N GLY A 299 -4.23 -16.37 5.16
CA GLY A 299 -5.35 -17.29 5.03
C GLY A 299 -6.67 -16.73 5.56
N ARG A 300 -6.87 -15.42 5.54
CA ARG A 300 -8.13 -14.83 5.99
C ARG A 300 -9.07 -14.59 4.82
N ILE A 301 -10.36 -14.80 5.05
CA ILE A 301 -11.39 -14.43 4.08
C ILE A 301 -11.43 -12.90 3.99
N VAL A 302 -11.36 -12.39 2.77
CA VAL A 302 -11.39 -10.95 2.51
C VAL A 302 -12.70 -10.56 1.84
N VAL A 303 -13.29 -9.45 2.30
CA VAL A 303 -14.41 -8.78 1.64
C VAL A 303 -13.95 -7.38 1.26
N ALA A 304 -13.95 -7.04 -0.03
CA ALA A 304 -13.43 -5.76 -0.51
C ALA A 304 -14.44 -5.03 -1.41
N SER A 305 -14.35 -3.70 -1.44
CA SER A 305 -15.13 -2.88 -2.37
C SER A 305 -14.74 -3.20 -3.81
N ASN A 306 -15.73 -3.40 -4.69
CA ASN A 306 -15.55 -3.79 -6.10
C ASN A 306 -15.09 -2.60 -6.96
N HIS A 307 -13.91 -2.06 -6.66
CA HIS A 307 -13.27 -1.00 -7.46
C HIS A 307 -11.76 -0.88 -7.15
N GLY A 308 -11.06 -0.16 -8.02
CA GLY A 308 -9.61 0.08 -7.86
C GLY A 308 -8.79 -1.20 -7.88
N GLY A 309 -7.68 -1.20 -7.16
CA GLY A 309 -6.76 -2.34 -7.11
C GLY A 309 -7.32 -3.59 -6.43
N ALA A 310 -8.40 -3.49 -5.65
CA ALA A 310 -9.01 -4.65 -5.01
C ALA A 310 -9.56 -5.66 -6.05
N THR A 311 -10.06 -5.18 -7.18
CA THR A 311 -10.55 -6.04 -8.27
C THR A 311 -9.44 -6.84 -8.98
N GLU A 312 -8.19 -6.50 -8.73
CA GLU A 312 -7.03 -7.22 -9.28
C GLU A 312 -6.46 -8.25 -8.29
N THR A 313 -6.75 -8.08 -6.99
CA THR A 313 -6.25 -8.95 -5.93
C THR A 313 -7.29 -9.95 -5.43
N VAL A 314 -8.58 -9.68 -5.66
CA VAL A 314 -9.69 -10.55 -5.27
C VAL A 314 -10.39 -11.06 -6.51
N ARG A 315 -10.43 -12.38 -6.69
CA ARG A 315 -11.34 -13.07 -7.58
C ARG A 315 -12.60 -13.44 -6.79
N ASP A 316 -13.74 -12.80 -7.15
CA ASP A 316 -14.99 -12.91 -6.39
C ASP A 316 -15.49 -14.36 -6.27
N GLY A 317 -15.75 -14.81 -5.05
CA GLY A 317 -16.13 -16.20 -4.71
C GLY A 317 -14.98 -17.21 -4.77
N GLU A 318 -13.79 -16.86 -5.27
CA GLU A 318 -12.65 -17.77 -5.40
C GLU A 318 -11.54 -17.51 -4.39
N THR A 319 -11.10 -16.25 -4.26
CA THR A 319 -10.02 -15.86 -3.35
C THR A 319 -10.45 -14.82 -2.31
N GLY A 320 -11.74 -14.52 -2.25
CA GLY A 320 -12.40 -13.56 -1.39
C GLY A 320 -13.70 -13.10 -2.03
N PHE A 321 -14.29 -12.03 -1.51
CA PHE A 321 -15.57 -11.51 -1.98
C PHE A 321 -15.48 -10.03 -2.32
N LEU A 322 -16.24 -9.62 -3.32
CA LEU A 322 -16.38 -8.23 -3.73
C LEU A 322 -17.82 -7.76 -3.49
N PHE A 323 -17.98 -6.53 -3.02
CA PHE A 323 -19.29 -5.90 -2.87
C PHE A 323 -19.29 -4.49 -3.50
N PRO A 324 -20.45 -3.97 -3.97
CA PRO A 324 -20.54 -2.62 -4.53
C PRO A 324 -20.07 -1.56 -3.54
N SER A 325 -19.17 -0.68 -3.96
CA SER A 325 -18.59 0.35 -3.08
C SER A 325 -19.66 1.23 -2.44
N GLY A 326 -19.59 1.39 -1.12
CA GLY A 326 -20.54 2.20 -0.33
C GLY A 326 -21.89 1.52 -0.04
N ASP A 327 -22.14 0.32 -0.58
CA ASP A 327 -23.37 -0.43 -0.33
C ASP A 327 -23.26 -1.26 0.95
N SER A 328 -23.73 -0.68 2.06
CA SER A 328 -23.71 -1.35 3.37
C SER A 328 -24.63 -2.58 3.44
N LYS A 329 -25.71 -2.62 2.64
CA LYS A 329 -26.63 -3.76 2.58
C LYS A 329 -25.96 -4.96 1.91
N ALA A 330 -25.36 -4.74 0.73
CA ALA A 330 -24.62 -5.79 0.04
C ALA A 330 -23.43 -6.30 0.89
N LEU A 331 -22.75 -5.41 1.63
CA LEU A 331 -21.70 -5.81 2.56
C LEU A 331 -22.25 -6.68 3.70
N ALA A 332 -23.40 -6.32 4.30
CA ALA A 332 -24.04 -7.12 5.35
C ALA A 332 -24.43 -8.51 4.86
N GLU A 333 -25.07 -8.59 3.68
CA GLU A 333 -25.47 -9.86 3.06
C GLU A 333 -24.23 -10.74 2.75
N THR A 334 -23.14 -10.14 2.31
CA THR A 334 -21.87 -10.85 2.04
C THR A 334 -21.24 -11.39 3.33
N LEU A 335 -21.23 -10.59 4.39
CA LEU A 335 -20.68 -10.99 5.70
C LEU A 335 -21.52 -12.12 6.33
N ASP A 336 -22.86 -12.02 6.30
CA ASP A 336 -23.76 -13.08 6.78
C ASP A 336 -23.54 -14.38 5.99
N LYS A 337 -23.45 -14.29 4.64
CA LYS A 337 -23.16 -15.46 3.78
C LYS A 337 -21.85 -16.16 4.19
N ILE A 338 -20.80 -15.41 4.49
CA ILE A 338 -19.50 -15.98 4.89
C ILE A 338 -19.59 -16.63 6.27
N LEU A 339 -20.34 -16.04 7.21
CA LEU A 339 -20.51 -16.60 8.54
C LEU A 339 -21.36 -17.90 8.51
N ASP A 340 -22.33 -17.98 7.60
CA ASP A 340 -23.15 -19.19 7.38
C ASP A 340 -22.42 -20.28 6.56
N MET A 341 -21.28 -19.94 5.92
CA MET A 341 -20.56 -20.84 5.03
C MET A 341 -19.89 -21.99 5.80
N PRO A 342 -19.95 -23.25 5.30
CA PRO A 342 -19.22 -24.37 5.89
C PRO A 342 -17.72 -24.12 6.01
N ALA A 343 -17.10 -24.57 7.10
CA ALA A 343 -15.66 -24.36 7.35
C ALA A 343 -14.79 -24.86 6.18
N ALA A 344 -15.08 -26.03 5.62
CA ALA A 344 -14.33 -26.59 4.50
C ALA A 344 -14.37 -25.71 3.25
N GLU A 345 -15.46 -24.99 3.00
CA GLU A 345 -15.57 -24.05 1.88
C GLU A 345 -14.74 -22.80 2.16
N ARG A 346 -14.81 -22.24 3.38
CA ARG A 346 -13.96 -21.11 3.81
C ARG A 346 -12.49 -21.45 3.69
N ASP A 347 -12.08 -22.64 4.14
CA ASP A 347 -10.69 -23.10 4.07
C ASP A 347 -10.21 -23.24 2.62
N SER A 348 -11.09 -23.72 1.74
CA SER A 348 -10.80 -23.82 0.31
C SER A 348 -10.56 -22.45 -0.34
N ILE A 349 -11.39 -21.46 -0.03
CA ILE A 349 -11.22 -20.07 -0.50
C ILE A 349 -9.93 -19.49 0.06
N ALA A 350 -9.68 -19.64 1.36
CA ALA A 350 -8.49 -19.15 2.03
C ALA A 350 -7.20 -19.73 1.40
N LYS A 351 -7.19 -21.03 1.11
CA LYS A 351 -6.05 -21.69 0.46
C LYS A 351 -5.80 -21.11 -0.93
N ARG A 352 -6.82 -20.97 -1.77
CA ARG A 352 -6.68 -20.35 -3.10
C ARG A 352 -6.18 -18.90 -3.00
N ALA A 353 -6.62 -18.16 -1.99
CA ALA A 353 -6.16 -16.80 -1.74
C ALA A 353 -4.66 -16.75 -1.40
N VAL A 354 -4.19 -17.61 -0.50
CA VAL A 354 -2.77 -17.75 -0.15
C VAL A 354 -1.94 -18.08 -1.39
N ASP A 355 -2.36 -19.07 -2.18
CA ASP A 355 -1.66 -19.52 -3.38
C ASP A 355 -1.58 -18.39 -4.43
N SER A 356 -2.67 -17.62 -4.60
CA SER A 356 -2.71 -16.44 -5.49
C SER A 356 -1.71 -15.37 -5.05
N VAL A 357 -1.68 -15.03 -3.76
CA VAL A 357 -0.73 -14.00 -3.27
C VAL A 357 0.70 -14.44 -3.42
N ARG A 358 1.02 -15.67 -3.08
CA ARG A 358 2.37 -16.22 -3.21
C ARG A 358 2.84 -16.22 -4.66
N SER A 359 1.98 -16.61 -5.60
CA SER A 359 2.31 -16.70 -7.03
C SER A 359 2.30 -15.36 -7.75
N GLU A 360 1.44 -14.40 -7.37
CA GLU A 360 1.21 -13.19 -8.16
C GLU A 360 1.67 -11.90 -7.48
N PHE A 361 1.58 -11.82 -6.15
CA PHE A 361 1.73 -10.58 -5.38
C PHE A 361 2.84 -10.67 -4.31
N SER A 362 3.83 -11.54 -4.46
CA SER A 362 4.96 -11.60 -3.53
C SER A 362 5.88 -10.38 -3.68
N LYS A 363 6.55 -10.01 -2.58
CA LYS A 363 7.59 -8.97 -2.54
C LYS A 363 8.70 -9.25 -3.56
N SER A 364 9.15 -10.52 -3.65
CA SER A 364 10.17 -10.93 -4.61
C SER A 364 9.73 -10.61 -6.04
N LYS A 365 8.53 -11.01 -6.44
CA LYS A 365 8.01 -10.76 -7.80
C LYS A 365 7.91 -9.26 -8.14
N MET A 366 7.50 -8.43 -7.18
CA MET A 366 7.50 -6.97 -7.34
C MET A 366 8.93 -6.45 -7.55
N CYS A 367 9.88 -6.90 -6.75
CA CYS A 367 11.28 -6.50 -6.83
C CYS A 367 11.93 -6.95 -8.12
N ASP A 368 11.76 -8.21 -8.52
CA ASP A 368 12.32 -8.78 -9.77
C ASP A 368 11.83 -8.01 -11.01
N LYS A 369 10.52 -7.71 -11.08
CA LYS A 369 9.96 -6.88 -12.15
C LYS A 369 10.53 -5.45 -12.13
N THR A 370 10.77 -4.87 -10.94
CA THR A 370 11.35 -3.53 -10.81
C THR A 370 12.80 -3.52 -11.28
N LEU A 371 13.59 -4.53 -10.91
CA LEU A 371 14.97 -4.70 -11.40
C LEU A 371 15.01 -4.93 -12.92
N ALA A 372 14.06 -5.67 -13.48
CA ALA A 372 13.95 -5.84 -14.93
C ALA A 372 13.73 -4.50 -15.66
N VAL A 373 12.91 -3.61 -15.10
CA VAL A 373 12.73 -2.26 -15.65
C VAL A 373 14.02 -1.43 -15.54
N TYR A 374 14.75 -1.52 -14.45
CA TYR A 374 16.05 -0.85 -14.36
C TYR A 374 17.04 -1.37 -15.42
N ARG A 375 17.11 -2.70 -15.63
CA ARG A 375 17.94 -3.29 -16.70
C ARG A 375 17.53 -2.80 -18.08
N GLU A 376 16.23 -2.76 -18.36
CA GLU A 376 15.68 -2.20 -19.61
C GLU A 376 16.18 -0.78 -19.86
N ILE A 377 16.11 0.10 -18.85
CA ILE A 377 16.54 1.50 -18.96
C ILE A 377 18.05 1.64 -19.17
N LEU A 378 18.86 0.75 -18.55
CA LEU A 378 20.33 0.78 -18.65
C LEU A 378 20.86 0.25 -19.99
N GLN A 379 20.04 -0.45 -20.77
CA GLN A 379 20.40 -0.98 -22.10
C GLN A 379 20.19 0.03 -23.23
N HIS A 380 19.46 1.11 -22.95
CA HIS A 380 19.17 2.20 -23.90
C HIS A 380 19.94 3.46 -23.55
#